data_6466564b1392009b0c10fafee48ec164
#
_entry.id   6466564b1392009b0c10fafee48ec164
#
_cell.length_a   1.000
_cell.length_b   1.000
_cell.length_c   1.000
_cell.angle_alpha   90.00
_cell.angle_beta   90.00
_cell.angle_gamma   90.00
#
_symmetry.space_group_name_H-M   'P 1'
#
loop_
_entity.id
_entity.type
_entity.pdbx_description
1 polymer ?
#
loop_
_entity_poly.entity_id
_entity_poly.type
_entity_poly.pdbx_seq_one_letter_code
_entity_poly.pdbx_strand_id
1 'polypeptide(L)'
;AGKHVICEKPLTGYFGRPGQENIGVTVPKSEMLSQCLAEMDRLKEVVEKTGKKFMYAENFVYATPVQKAAEIIRAKKTKLLFMKGEESLKGSSSPVAGKWNKTGGGTLMRTGTHPMGGMLWLKQQEAAARNEEITVQSVSCDVGCATRCLTRDEHRHIAAQPEDVEDYGVISVTFSDGTKALCIASDTVLGGTKNYIEFYG
;
A
#
# COMPACT_ATOMS: atom_id res chain seq x y z
N ALA A 1 11.88 -24.89 2.93
CA ALA A 1 10.98 -25.78 3.65
C ALA A 1 10.08 -26.64 2.72
N GLY A 2 10.08 -26.42 1.41
CA GLY A 2 9.32 -27.22 0.42
C GLY A 2 7.79 -27.05 0.50
N LYS A 3 7.31 -26.00 1.14
CA LYS A 3 5.88 -25.71 1.35
C LYS A 3 5.42 -24.51 0.51
N HIS A 4 4.12 -24.43 0.24
CA HIS A 4 3.50 -23.20 -0.23
C HIS A 4 3.44 -22.19 0.93
N VAL A 5 3.46 -20.89 0.63
CA VAL A 5 3.50 -19.83 1.64
C VAL A 5 2.36 -18.85 1.37
N ILE A 6 1.66 -18.45 2.43
CA ILE A 6 0.77 -17.29 2.46
C ILE A 6 1.47 -16.24 3.31
N CYS A 7 1.63 -15.04 2.77
CA CYS A 7 2.25 -13.91 3.45
C CYS A 7 1.22 -12.81 3.66
N GLU A 8 1.08 -12.35 4.90
CA GLU A 8 0.28 -11.18 5.26
C GLU A 8 0.92 -9.88 4.74
N LYS A 9 0.10 -8.85 4.64
CA LYS A 9 0.57 -7.50 4.33
C LYS A 9 1.33 -6.88 5.55
N PRO A 10 2.30 -6.02 5.30
CA PRO A 10 2.88 -5.68 4.00
C PRO A 10 3.78 -6.80 3.47
N LEU A 11 3.89 -6.91 2.16
CA LEU A 11 4.71 -7.94 1.51
C LEU A 11 6.19 -7.85 1.89
N THR A 12 6.70 -6.63 2.02
CA THR A 12 8.05 -6.31 2.46
C THR A 12 8.07 -4.97 3.19
N GLY A 13 9.15 -4.66 3.85
CA GLY A 13 9.39 -3.40 4.53
C GLY A 13 10.80 -3.35 5.11
N TYR A 14 11.30 -2.15 5.35
CA TYR A 14 12.58 -1.97 6.04
C TYR A 14 12.32 -1.78 7.54
N PHE A 15 12.89 -2.64 8.37
CA PHE A 15 12.67 -2.64 9.82
C PHE A 15 13.92 -2.29 10.63
N GLY A 16 15.05 -1.98 9.95
CA GLY A 16 16.32 -1.69 10.61
C GLY A 16 17.00 -2.93 11.21
N ARG A 17 18.03 -2.69 12.00
CA ARG A 17 18.74 -3.72 12.76
C ARG A 17 18.06 -3.92 14.14
N PRO A 18 18.20 -5.09 14.75
CA PRO A 18 17.71 -5.29 16.12
C PRO A 18 18.15 -4.16 17.08
N GLY A 19 17.19 -3.55 17.77
CA GLY A 19 17.45 -2.43 18.70
C GLY A 19 17.64 -1.06 18.07
N GLN A 20 17.59 -0.93 16.75
CA GLN A 20 17.69 0.37 16.07
C GLN A 20 16.36 1.10 16.17
N GLU A 21 16.38 2.30 16.72
CA GLU A 21 15.20 3.17 16.87
C GLU A 21 15.29 4.37 15.90
N ASN A 22 14.15 5.05 15.68
CA ASN A 22 14.03 6.26 14.86
C ASN A 22 14.54 6.10 13.42
N ILE A 23 14.47 4.90 12.87
CA ILE A 23 14.97 4.59 11.53
C ILE A 23 14.22 5.34 10.43
N GLY A 24 12.96 5.69 10.66
CA GLY A 24 12.17 6.50 9.73
C GLY A 24 12.74 7.91 9.50
N VAL A 25 13.56 8.41 10.43
CA VAL A 25 14.22 9.72 10.32
C VAL A 25 15.72 9.59 10.05
N THR A 26 16.36 8.57 10.62
CA THR A 26 17.82 8.44 10.62
C THR A 26 18.40 7.67 9.42
N VAL A 27 17.56 6.82 8.78
CA VAL A 27 18.01 6.02 7.62
C VAL A 27 17.51 6.66 6.32
N PRO A 28 18.37 6.86 5.31
CA PRO A 28 17.95 7.36 4.01
C PRO A 28 16.90 6.45 3.34
N LYS A 29 15.85 7.03 2.77
CA LYS A 29 14.80 6.27 2.08
C LYS A 29 15.33 5.48 0.88
N SER A 30 16.38 5.96 0.21
CA SER A 30 17.06 5.25 -0.87
C SER A 30 17.72 3.96 -0.40
N GLU A 31 18.30 3.94 0.82
CA GLU A 31 18.87 2.74 1.42
C GLU A 31 17.75 1.73 1.75
N MET A 32 16.67 2.21 2.39
CA MET A 32 15.50 1.36 2.68
C MET A 32 14.94 0.72 1.42
N LEU A 33 14.77 1.51 0.34
CA LEU A 33 14.26 1.03 -0.94
C LEU A 33 15.18 -0.05 -1.53
N SER A 34 16.49 0.21 -1.55
CA SER A 34 17.47 -0.74 -2.09
C SER A 34 17.42 -2.10 -1.38
N GLN A 35 17.28 -2.09 -0.06
CA GLN A 35 17.17 -3.32 0.71
C GLN A 35 15.84 -4.06 0.46
N CYS A 36 14.72 -3.33 0.41
CA CYS A 36 13.41 -3.92 0.07
C CYS A 36 13.42 -4.56 -1.32
N LEU A 37 14.02 -3.90 -2.32
CA LEU A 37 14.12 -4.44 -3.68
C LEU A 37 14.99 -5.71 -3.70
N ALA A 38 16.15 -5.70 -3.05
CA ALA A 38 17.01 -6.88 -2.97
C ALA A 38 16.32 -8.08 -2.27
N GLU A 39 15.50 -7.83 -1.24
CA GLU A 39 14.70 -8.88 -0.61
C GLU A 39 13.63 -9.43 -1.54
N MET A 40 12.97 -8.57 -2.32
CA MET A 40 11.97 -9.00 -3.30
C MET A 40 12.57 -9.80 -4.44
N ASP A 41 13.72 -9.40 -4.96
CA ASP A 41 14.44 -10.16 -5.99
C ASP A 41 14.80 -11.55 -5.48
N ARG A 42 15.33 -11.64 -4.26
CA ARG A 42 15.64 -12.93 -3.62
C ARG A 42 14.40 -13.79 -3.40
N LEU A 43 13.27 -13.18 -3.00
CA LEU A 43 12.00 -13.90 -2.86
C LEU A 43 11.54 -14.48 -4.22
N LYS A 44 11.59 -13.67 -5.27
CA LYS A 44 11.25 -14.06 -6.63
C LYS A 44 12.11 -15.25 -7.10
N GLU A 45 13.42 -15.17 -6.94
CA GLU A 45 14.34 -16.28 -7.28
C GLU A 45 13.98 -17.58 -6.55
N VAL A 46 13.68 -17.49 -5.23
CA VAL A 46 13.31 -18.68 -4.44
C VAL A 46 11.99 -19.26 -4.91
N VAL A 47 11.00 -18.45 -5.23
CA VAL A 47 9.70 -18.91 -5.75
C VAL A 47 9.88 -19.61 -7.10
N GLU A 48 10.60 -18.99 -8.02
CA GLU A 48 10.90 -19.56 -9.35
C GLU A 48 11.67 -20.87 -9.24
N LYS A 49 12.73 -20.91 -8.44
CA LYS A 49 13.57 -22.10 -8.24
C LYS A 49 12.84 -23.27 -7.60
N THR A 50 11.94 -23.01 -6.68
CA THR A 50 11.25 -24.06 -5.91
C THR A 50 9.96 -24.54 -6.55
N GLY A 51 9.37 -23.80 -7.49
CA GLY A 51 8.05 -24.05 -8.06
C GLY A 51 6.91 -24.06 -7.04
N LYS A 52 7.14 -23.51 -5.84
CA LYS A 52 6.11 -23.42 -4.80
C LYS A 52 5.30 -22.16 -4.99
N LYS A 53 4.01 -22.21 -4.58
CA LYS A 53 3.14 -21.05 -4.63
C LYS A 53 3.49 -20.12 -3.46
N PHE A 54 3.67 -18.86 -3.78
CA PHE A 54 3.69 -17.75 -2.85
C PHE A 54 2.41 -16.92 -3.06
N MET A 55 1.65 -16.72 -2.00
CA MET A 55 0.36 -16.05 -2.04
C MET A 55 0.42 -14.84 -1.10
N TYR A 56 0.15 -13.66 -1.65
CA TYR A 56 0.07 -12.43 -0.87
C TYR A 56 -1.37 -12.22 -0.40
N ALA A 57 -1.56 -12.11 0.91
CA ALA A 57 -2.88 -12.03 1.53
C ALA A 57 -3.41 -10.58 1.56
N GLU A 58 -3.51 -9.94 0.39
CA GLU A 58 -4.18 -8.66 0.24
C GLU A 58 -5.70 -8.89 0.17
N ASN A 59 -6.40 -8.64 1.28
CA ASN A 59 -7.82 -8.96 1.41
C ASN A 59 -8.73 -8.07 0.57
N PHE A 60 -8.29 -6.88 0.18
CA PHE A 60 -9.10 -5.92 -0.58
C PHE A 60 -9.52 -6.46 -1.94
N VAL A 61 -8.66 -7.28 -2.58
CA VAL A 61 -8.99 -7.92 -3.85
C VAL A 61 -10.17 -8.89 -3.73
N TYR A 62 -10.47 -9.38 -2.54
CA TYR A 62 -11.59 -10.29 -2.26
C TYR A 62 -12.87 -9.58 -1.78
N ALA A 63 -12.81 -8.28 -1.56
CA ALA A 63 -13.99 -7.50 -1.20
C ALA A 63 -15.05 -7.59 -2.31
N THR A 64 -16.30 -7.85 -1.93
CA THR A 64 -17.41 -8.05 -2.87
C THR A 64 -17.55 -6.96 -3.93
N PRO A 65 -17.43 -5.64 -3.61
CA PRO A 65 -17.46 -4.58 -4.62
C PRO A 65 -16.30 -4.67 -5.61
N VAL A 66 -15.09 -5.00 -5.14
CA VAL A 66 -13.89 -5.13 -5.98
C VAL A 66 -14.00 -6.32 -6.92
N GLN A 67 -14.51 -7.46 -6.44
CA GLN A 67 -14.79 -8.63 -7.26
C GLN A 67 -15.87 -8.33 -8.32
N LYS A 68 -16.91 -7.58 -7.97
CA LYS A 68 -17.94 -7.16 -8.93
C LYS A 68 -17.40 -6.20 -9.98
N ALA A 69 -16.55 -5.27 -9.60
CA ALA A 69 -15.84 -4.40 -10.53
C ALA A 69 -15.01 -5.22 -11.53
N ALA A 70 -14.24 -6.18 -11.05
CA ALA A 70 -13.45 -7.06 -11.90
C ALA A 70 -14.30 -7.91 -12.86
N GLU A 71 -15.44 -8.40 -12.41
CA GLU A 71 -16.41 -9.10 -13.27
C GLU A 71 -16.86 -8.22 -14.42
N ILE A 72 -17.23 -6.96 -14.14
CA ILE A 72 -17.68 -5.99 -15.16
C ILE A 72 -16.53 -5.68 -16.13
N ILE A 73 -15.34 -5.39 -15.60
CA ILE A 73 -14.15 -5.10 -16.41
C ILE A 73 -13.85 -6.24 -17.38
N ARG A 74 -13.88 -7.50 -16.89
CA ARG A 74 -13.66 -8.68 -17.73
C ARG A 74 -14.74 -8.87 -18.79
N ALA A 75 -16.02 -8.75 -18.38
CA ALA A 75 -17.15 -8.97 -19.28
C ALA A 75 -17.24 -7.91 -20.40
N LYS A 76 -16.91 -6.66 -20.08
CA LYS A 76 -17.01 -5.53 -21.00
C LYS A 76 -15.67 -5.16 -21.66
N LYS A 77 -14.57 -5.77 -21.22
CA LYS A 77 -13.20 -5.40 -21.63
C LYS A 77 -12.95 -3.90 -21.42
N THR A 78 -13.45 -3.37 -20.30
CA THR A 78 -13.42 -1.94 -19.98
C THR A 78 -11.97 -1.46 -19.87
N LYS A 79 -11.66 -0.32 -20.50
CA LYS A 79 -10.39 0.40 -20.30
C LYS A 79 -10.49 1.28 -19.06
N LEU A 80 -9.61 1.08 -18.09
CA LEU A 80 -9.54 1.91 -16.90
C LEU A 80 -8.65 3.12 -17.19
N LEU A 81 -9.25 4.28 -17.34
CA LEU A 81 -8.54 5.52 -17.70
C LEU A 81 -7.90 6.18 -16.47
N PHE A 82 -8.64 6.18 -15.35
CA PHE A 82 -8.20 6.73 -14.10
C PHE A 82 -8.82 5.95 -12.94
N MET A 83 -8.03 5.72 -11.88
CA MET A 83 -8.51 5.14 -10.63
C MET A 83 -8.13 6.02 -9.45
N LYS A 84 -8.96 6.04 -8.42
CA LYS A 84 -8.69 6.69 -7.15
C LYS A 84 -9.10 5.76 -6.02
N GLY A 85 -8.23 5.56 -5.05
CA GLY A 85 -8.51 4.75 -3.88
C GLY A 85 -8.06 5.45 -2.61
N GLU A 86 -8.81 5.25 -1.54
CA GLU A 86 -8.47 5.82 -0.25
C GLU A 86 -8.81 4.83 0.87
N GLU A 87 -7.88 4.68 1.81
CA GLU A 87 -8.19 4.17 3.13
C GLU A 87 -7.60 5.09 4.19
N SER A 88 -8.48 5.84 4.85
CA SER A 88 -8.15 6.85 5.85
C SER A 88 -8.96 6.64 7.11
N LEU A 89 -8.29 6.74 8.25
CA LEU A 89 -8.81 6.46 9.58
C LEU A 89 -8.50 7.63 10.53
N LYS A 90 -8.93 7.51 11.79
CA LYS A 90 -8.48 8.39 12.88
C LYS A 90 -7.11 8.01 13.47
N GLY A 91 -6.43 7.06 12.84
CA GLY A 91 -5.18 6.48 13.30
C GLY A 91 -5.36 5.26 14.19
N SER A 92 -4.24 4.73 14.66
CA SER A 92 -4.17 3.56 15.53
C SER A 92 -3.75 3.95 16.95
N SER A 93 -4.43 3.41 17.96
CA SER A 93 -4.05 3.53 19.36
C SER A 93 -2.96 2.52 19.78
N SER A 94 -2.52 1.67 18.87
CA SER A 94 -1.43 0.73 19.15
C SER A 94 -0.11 1.47 19.37
N PRO A 95 0.60 1.18 20.48
CA PRO A 95 1.86 1.86 20.81
C PRO A 95 2.99 1.62 19.80
N VAL A 96 2.85 0.63 18.92
CA VAL A 96 3.85 0.34 17.89
C VAL A 96 3.55 1.02 16.54
N ALA A 97 2.33 1.55 16.38
CA ALA A 97 1.88 2.09 15.10
C ALA A 97 2.65 3.35 14.66
N GLY A 98 3.24 4.08 15.62
CA GLY A 98 4.05 5.27 15.37
C GLY A 98 5.52 5.01 15.08
N LYS A 99 5.97 3.75 15.12
CA LYS A 99 7.39 3.38 15.05
C LYS A 99 7.71 2.63 13.76
N TRP A 100 8.60 3.19 12.96
CA TRP A 100 8.99 2.60 11.67
C TRP A 100 9.59 1.20 11.83
N ASN A 101 10.46 0.99 12.82
CA ASN A 101 11.09 -0.31 13.08
C ASN A 101 10.10 -1.43 13.51
N LYS A 102 8.82 -1.08 13.73
CA LYS A 102 7.76 -2.04 14.06
C LYS A 102 6.76 -2.26 12.93
N THR A 103 6.60 -1.25 12.08
CA THR A 103 5.53 -1.22 11.05
C THR A 103 6.07 -1.15 9.62
N GLY A 104 7.35 -0.82 9.43
CA GLY A 104 7.96 -0.64 8.11
C GLY A 104 7.53 0.66 7.42
N GLY A 105 6.77 1.51 8.09
CA GLY A 105 6.23 2.79 7.62
C GLY A 105 4.96 3.17 8.36
N GLY A 106 4.37 4.30 8.02
CA GLY A 106 3.17 4.82 8.66
C GLY A 106 1.87 4.36 8.00
N THR A 107 0.98 5.31 7.76
CA THR A 107 -0.37 5.04 7.25
C THR A 107 -0.36 4.41 5.86
N LEU A 108 0.58 4.76 4.97
CA LEU A 108 0.68 4.12 3.65
C LEU A 108 0.95 2.62 3.75
N MET A 109 1.84 2.20 4.65
CA MET A 109 2.14 0.78 4.86
C MET A 109 1.03 0.04 5.61
N ARG A 110 0.34 0.72 6.53
CA ARG A 110 -0.68 0.08 7.37
C ARG A 110 -2.03 -0.04 6.67
N THR A 111 -2.45 0.98 5.95
CA THR A 111 -3.77 1.07 5.31
C THR A 111 -3.70 1.31 3.80
N GLY A 112 -2.80 2.14 3.32
CA GLY A 112 -2.68 2.46 1.88
C GLY A 112 -2.38 1.26 0.98
N THR A 113 -1.82 0.17 1.54
CA THR A 113 -1.61 -1.09 0.81
C THR A 113 -2.91 -1.67 0.27
N HIS A 114 -4.03 -1.50 0.97
CA HIS A 114 -5.32 -2.08 0.59
C HIS A 114 -5.91 -1.45 -0.68
N PRO A 115 -6.18 -0.13 -0.75
CA PRO A 115 -6.67 0.47 -1.99
C PRO A 115 -5.66 0.36 -3.13
N MET A 116 -4.36 0.47 -2.84
CA MET A 116 -3.31 0.28 -3.85
C MET A 116 -3.34 -1.13 -4.43
N GLY A 117 -3.38 -2.16 -3.57
CA GLY A 117 -3.47 -3.55 -3.99
C GLY A 117 -4.72 -3.82 -4.84
N GLY A 118 -5.87 -3.29 -4.42
CA GLY A 118 -7.12 -3.39 -5.18
C GLY A 118 -7.05 -2.74 -6.56
N MET A 119 -6.51 -1.52 -6.66
CA MET A 119 -6.36 -0.82 -7.95
C MET A 119 -5.37 -1.53 -8.89
N LEU A 120 -4.23 -1.95 -8.39
CA LEU A 120 -3.24 -2.71 -9.18
C LEU A 120 -3.85 -4.03 -9.69
N TRP A 121 -4.59 -4.73 -8.84
CA TRP A 121 -5.27 -5.95 -9.23
C TRP A 121 -6.36 -5.72 -10.28
N LEU A 122 -7.19 -4.67 -10.16
CA LEU A 122 -8.18 -4.31 -11.18
C LEU A 122 -7.51 -3.98 -12.51
N LYS A 123 -6.36 -3.29 -12.50
CA LYS A 123 -5.58 -3.01 -13.71
C LYS A 123 -5.04 -4.30 -14.36
N GLN A 124 -4.64 -5.29 -13.56
CA GLN A 124 -4.27 -6.61 -14.07
C GLN A 124 -5.48 -7.35 -14.69
N GLN A 125 -6.69 -7.21 -14.12
CA GLN A 125 -7.90 -7.79 -14.71
C GLN A 125 -8.24 -7.15 -16.06
N GLU A 126 -8.06 -5.84 -16.21
CA GLU A 126 -8.18 -5.15 -17.49
C GLU A 126 -7.17 -5.70 -18.51
N ALA A 127 -5.89 -5.71 -18.16
CA ALA A 127 -4.81 -6.18 -19.03
C ALA A 127 -5.09 -7.61 -19.54
N ALA A 128 -5.46 -8.53 -18.64
CA ALA A 128 -5.81 -9.90 -18.99
C ALA A 128 -7.05 -9.99 -19.91
N ALA A 129 -8.11 -9.22 -19.63
CA ALA A 129 -9.34 -9.24 -20.41
C ALA A 129 -9.16 -8.71 -21.83
N ARG A 130 -8.21 -7.79 -22.01
CA ARG A 130 -7.90 -7.12 -23.26
C ARG A 130 -6.74 -7.78 -24.02
N ASN A 131 -6.08 -8.76 -23.37
CA ASN A 131 -4.83 -9.39 -23.87
C ASN A 131 -3.74 -8.33 -24.14
N GLU A 132 -3.61 -7.37 -23.21
CA GLU A 132 -2.61 -6.29 -23.23
C GLU A 132 -1.58 -6.56 -22.11
N GLU A 133 -0.34 -6.11 -22.31
CA GLU A 133 0.66 -6.07 -21.25
C GLU A 133 0.70 -4.65 -20.67
N ILE A 134 0.24 -4.50 -19.43
CA ILE A 134 0.20 -3.22 -18.73
C ILE A 134 1.00 -3.36 -17.44
N THR A 135 2.03 -2.54 -17.30
CA THR A 135 2.94 -2.51 -16.15
C THR A 135 2.93 -1.14 -15.48
N VAL A 136 3.43 -1.06 -14.25
CA VAL A 136 3.72 0.22 -13.60
C VAL A 136 4.95 0.83 -14.25
N GLN A 137 4.81 2.03 -14.81
CA GLN A 137 5.88 2.77 -15.46
C GLN A 137 6.61 3.70 -14.47
N SER A 138 5.84 4.42 -13.65
CA SER A 138 6.42 5.31 -12.64
C SER A 138 5.50 5.48 -11.44
N VAL A 139 6.13 5.81 -10.30
CA VAL A 139 5.44 6.11 -9.05
C VAL A 139 6.01 7.40 -8.49
N SER A 140 5.14 8.30 -8.05
CA SER A 140 5.48 9.45 -7.23
C SER A 140 4.68 9.42 -5.93
N CYS A 141 5.29 9.90 -4.84
CA CYS A 141 4.68 9.87 -3.54
C CYS A 141 4.97 11.17 -2.79
N ASP A 142 3.93 11.73 -2.18
CA ASP A 142 4.04 12.80 -1.19
C ASP A 142 3.61 12.26 0.17
N VAL A 143 4.47 12.41 1.18
CA VAL A 143 4.22 11.91 2.54
C VAL A 143 4.56 12.97 3.57
N GLY A 144 3.82 12.97 4.66
CA GLY A 144 4.04 13.90 5.74
C GLY A 144 3.49 13.42 7.07
N CYS A 145 3.70 14.26 8.08
CA CYS A 145 3.12 14.07 9.40
C CYS A 145 2.30 15.31 9.76
N ALA A 146 1.01 15.27 9.40
CA ALA A 146 0.08 16.38 9.57
C ALA A 146 -0.24 16.62 11.06
N THR A 147 -0.30 15.57 11.88
CA THR A 147 -0.63 15.70 13.31
C THR A 147 0.44 16.38 14.14
N ARG A 148 1.66 16.56 13.63
CA ARG A 148 2.73 17.29 14.34
C ARG A 148 2.42 18.76 14.61
N CYS A 149 1.49 19.37 13.86
CA CYS A 149 1.08 20.75 14.09
C CYS A 149 0.06 20.90 15.22
N LEU A 150 -0.52 19.81 15.73
CA LEU A 150 -1.58 19.83 16.72
C LEU A 150 -1.03 20.02 18.14
N THR A 151 -1.74 20.83 18.92
CA THR A 151 -1.57 20.88 20.36
C THR A 151 -2.11 19.59 21.02
N ARG A 152 -1.76 19.36 22.28
CA ARG A 152 -2.25 18.20 23.02
C ARG A 152 -3.78 18.10 23.05
N ASP A 153 -4.47 19.26 23.22
CA ASP A 153 -5.93 19.28 23.29
C ASP A 153 -6.59 19.04 21.93
N GLU A 154 -6.00 19.52 20.86
CA GLU A 154 -6.47 19.28 19.49
C GLU A 154 -6.27 17.82 19.09
N HIS A 155 -5.22 17.17 19.58
CA HIS A 155 -4.87 15.78 19.28
C HIS A 155 -5.83 14.76 19.92
N ARG A 156 -6.66 15.16 20.89
CA ARG A 156 -7.52 14.24 21.69
C ARG A 156 -8.47 13.36 20.87
N HIS A 157 -8.82 13.76 19.65
CA HIS A 157 -9.76 13.03 18.81
C HIS A 157 -9.09 12.15 17.75
N ILE A 158 -7.78 12.26 17.59
CA ILE A 158 -6.96 11.49 16.65
C ILE A 158 -6.15 10.48 17.46
N ALA A 159 -6.28 9.20 17.11
CA ALA A 159 -5.56 8.13 17.82
C ALA A 159 -4.10 7.98 17.37
N ALA A 160 -3.75 8.51 16.18
CA ALA A 160 -2.41 8.44 15.64
C ALA A 160 -1.40 9.16 16.55
N GLN A 161 -0.28 8.47 16.84
CA GLN A 161 0.85 8.99 17.61
C GLN A 161 2.15 8.71 16.81
N PRO A 162 2.37 9.40 15.68
CA PRO A 162 3.54 9.15 14.85
C PRO A 162 4.83 9.63 15.55
N GLU A 163 5.79 8.75 15.71
CA GLU A 163 7.12 9.05 16.22
C GLU A 163 8.09 9.33 15.06
N ASP A 164 8.27 8.34 14.17
CA ASP A 164 9.19 8.40 13.03
C ASP A 164 8.57 7.90 11.71
N VAL A 165 7.23 7.86 11.65
CA VAL A 165 6.44 7.44 10.48
C VAL A 165 5.57 8.60 9.96
N GLU A 166 5.07 8.44 8.74
CA GLU A 166 4.05 9.33 8.18
C GLU A 166 2.65 9.00 8.70
N ASP A 167 1.80 10.03 8.86
CA ASP A 167 0.36 9.89 9.14
C ASP A 167 -0.53 10.34 7.98
N TYR A 168 0.10 10.76 6.88
CA TYR A 168 -0.54 11.16 5.64
C TYR A 168 0.34 10.80 4.45
N GLY A 169 -0.27 10.31 3.38
CA GLY A 169 0.44 10.07 2.14
C GLY A 169 -0.47 9.96 0.93
N VAL A 170 0.05 10.40 -0.21
CA VAL A 170 -0.57 10.29 -1.52
C VAL A 170 0.42 9.65 -2.49
N ILE A 171 -0.01 8.59 -3.15
CA ILE A 171 0.77 7.91 -4.18
C ILE A 171 0.07 8.12 -5.52
N SER A 172 0.82 8.57 -6.52
CA SER A 172 0.40 8.60 -7.91
C SER A 172 1.16 7.56 -8.73
N VAL A 173 0.43 6.67 -9.38
CA VAL A 173 0.97 5.63 -10.26
C VAL A 173 0.65 5.99 -11.71
N THR A 174 1.63 5.89 -12.58
CA THR A 174 1.44 5.94 -14.04
C THR A 174 1.72 4.54 -14.60
N PHE A 175 0.78 4.03 -15.39
CA PHE A 175 0.92 2.75 -16.08
C PHE A 175 1.55 2.93 -17.47
N SER A 176 2.08 1.84 -18.04
CA SER A 176 2.74 1.83 -19.35
C SER A 176 1.82 2.25 -20.50
N ASP A 177 0.51 2.13 -20.33
CA ASP A 177 -0.51 2.58 -21.28
C ASP A 177 -0.92 4.06 -21.10
N GLY A 178 -0.24 4.80 -20.23
CA GLY A 178 -0.48 6.22 -19.93
C GLY A 178 -1.59 6.49 -18.93
N THR A 179 -2.35 5.48 -18.51
CA THR A 179 -3.42 5.63 -17.52
C THR A 179 -2.84 5.80 -16.10
N LYS A 180 -3.68 6.25 -15.16
CA LYS A 180 -3.20 6.65 -13.83
C LYS A 180 -4.05 6.09 -12.70
N ALA A 181 -3.40 5.90 -11.54
CA ALA A 181 -4.07 5.64 -10.27
C ALA A 181 -3.54 6.57 -9.18
N LEU A 182 -4.44 7.02 -8.31
CA LEU A 182 -4.15 7.83 -7.13
C LEU A 182 -4.57 7.06 -5.88
N CYS A 183 -3.63 6.86 -4.95
CA CYS A 183 -3.90 6.26 -3.66
C CYS A 183 -3.68 7.27 -2.54
N ILE A 184 -4.64 7.38 -1.64
CA ILE A 184 -4.58 8.25 -0.46
C ILE A 184 -4.67 7.39 0.79
N ALA A 185 -3.84 7.66 1.78
CA ALA A 185 -3.97 7.09 3.11
C ALA A 185 -3.68 8.15 4.16
N SER A 186 -4.50 8.20 5.20
CA SER A 186 -4.33 9.17 6.28
C SER A 186 -4.83 8.62 7.62
N ASP A 187 -4.15 9.01 8.68
CA ASP A 187 -4.56 8.75 10.06
C ASP A 187 -5.28 9.95 10.70
N THR A 188 -5.70 10.93 9.90
CA THR A 188 -6.23 12.21 10.38
C THR A 188 -7.73 12.37 10.19
N VAL A 189 -8.46 11.32 9.80
CA VAL A 189 -9.91 11.38 9.56
C VAL A 189 -10.68 11.24 10.85
N LEU A 190 -11.26 12.33 11.32
CA LEU A 190 -12.15 12.34 12.48
C LEU A 190 -13.51 11.74 12.14
N GLY A 191 -14.04 10.94 13.07
CA GLY A 191 -15.44 10.52 13.03
C GLY A 191 -15.79 9.48 12.00
N GLY A 192 -14.85 8.68 11.52
CA GLY A 192 -15.19 7.61 10.60
C GLY A 192 -14.02 6.97 9.87
N THR A 193 -14.36 6.21 8.86
CA THR A 193 -13.43 5.57 7.94
C THR A 193 -13.77 6.00 6.53
N LYS A 194 -12.78 6.43 5.77
CA LYS A 194 -12.88 6.51 4.32
C LYS A 194 -12.25 5.27 3.75
N ASN A 195 -13.02 4.53 2.97
CA ASN A 195 -12.58 3.26 2.41
C ASN A 195 -13.31 3.03 1.10
N TYR A 196 -12.64 3.31 -0.03
CA TYR A 196 -13.24 3.18 -1.36
C TYR A 196 -12.20 3.03 -2.46
N ILE A 197 -12.67 2.50 -3.59
CA ILE A 197 -12.01 2.61 -4.90
C ILE A 197 -13.04 3.15 -5.89
N GLU A 198 -12.69 4.22 -6.58
CA GLU A 198 -13.39 4.77 -7.74
C GLU A 198 -12.58 4.49 -8.99
N PHE A 199 -13.26 4.20 -10.10
CA PHE A 199 -12.59 4.07 -11.40
C PHE A 199 -13.47 4.62 -12.52
N TYR A 200 -12.81 5.09 -13.55
CA TYR A 200 -13.40 5.73 -14.72
C TYR A 200 -12.89 5.00 -15.97
N GLY A 201 -13.84 4.56 -16.80
CA GLY A 201 -13.53 3.81 -18.01
C GLY A 201 -14.65 3.81 -19.03
#